data_49957a63975e927a632c2fbd54f3fb1a
#
_entry.id   49957a63975e927a632c2fbd54f3fb1a
#
_cell.length_a   1.000
_cell.length_b   1.000
_cell.length_c   1.000
_cell.angle_alpha   90.00
_cell.angle_beta   90.00
_cell.angle_gamma   90.00
#
_symmetry.space_group_name_H-M   'P 1'
#
loop_
_entity.id
_entity.type
_entity.pdbx_description
1 polymer ?
#
loop_
_entity_poly.entity_id
_entity_poly.type
_entity_poly.pdbx_seq_one_letter_code
_entity_poly.pdbx_strand_id
1 'polypeptide(L)'
;MNPLQSHFKLFSGMITLGALIIGSAIASGQTMWQMVHDELYEVEREMETEVASQAALRSVAIVNRTRGWRKDITATIFWVGEEACRANPVHNKSSSWDRNWVLSYGGVDSPRKRNGFDPKFFKPKMNPFYIALPYNDIAPKGVGHKTEAAKVIWWYEDDYVNRYRSVCKGRWIAIEYGGKVCYAQWEDCGPFVTNDWEYVFQGKAPKKNRNDSAGIDLSPAIRDYLK
;
A
#
# COMPACT_ATOMS: atom_id res chain seq x y z
N MET A 1 -7.99 -26.78 -9.47
CA MET A 1 -9.42 -26.46 -9.45
C MET A 1 -9.72 -25.59 -10.65
N ASN A 2 -10.68 -25.98 -11.47
CA ASN A 2 -10.98 -25.36 -12.77
C ASN A 2 -11.70 -24.01 -12.53
N PRO A 3 -11.27 -22.86 -13.08
CA PRO A 3 -11.90 -21.55 -12.87
C PRO A 3 -13.38 -21.49 -13.28
N LEU A 4 -13.84 -22.39 -14.13
CA LEU A 4 -15.25 -22.51 -14.52
C LEU A 4 -16.19 -23.02 -13.41
N GLN A 5 -15.67 -23.67 -12.36
CA GLN A 5 -16.52 -24.12 -11.24
C GLN A 5 -16.83 -23.02 -10.22
N SER A 6 -16.01 -21.97 -10.14
CA SER A 6 -16.26 -20.83 -9.24
C SER A 6 -17.39 -19.94 -9.76
N HIS A 7 -17.49 -19.75 -11.08
CA HIS A 7 -18.59 -18.97 -11.68
C HIS A 7 -19.96 -19.63 -11.55
N PHE A 8 -20.04 -20.97 -11.56
CA PHE A 8 -21.32 -21.67 -11.40
C PHE A 8 -21.88 -21.60 -9.97
N LYS A 9 -21.02 -21.52 -8.95
CA LYS A 9 -21.45 -21.33 -7.55
C LYS A 9 -21.98 -19.92 -7.27
N LEU A 10 -21.41 -18.90 -7.89
CA LEU A 10 -21.90 -17.52 -7.82
C LEU A 10 -23.31 -17.38 -8.43
N PHE A 11 -23.56 -18.01 -9.57
CA PHE A 11 -24.88 -17.93 -10.24
C PHE A 11 -25.99 -18.64 -9.47
N SER A 12 -25.70 -19.77 -8.81
CA SER A 12 -26.66 -20.48 -7.96
C SER A 12 -26.97 -19.72 -6.67
N GLY A 13 -26.03 -18.94 -6.12
CA GLY A 13 -26.23 -18.06 -4.97
C GLY A 13 -27.18 -16.90 -5.26
N MET A 14 -27.08 -16.30 -6.43
CA MET A 14 -27.91 -15.15 -6.83
C MET A 14 -29.40 -15.48 -6.94
N ILE A 15 -29.78 -16.69 -7.34
CA ILE A 15 -31.22 -17.09 -7.49
C ILE A 15 -31.86 -17.31 -6.10
N THR A 16 -31.13 -17.83 -5.13
CA THR A 16 -31.61 -18.01 -3.75
C THR A 16 -31.66 -16.68 -2.98
N LEU A 17 -30.77 -15.76 -3.29
CA LEU A 17 -30.69 -14.41 -2.69
C LEU A 17 -31.91 -13.55 -3.07
N GLY A 18 -32.33 -13.58 -4.34
CA GLY A 18 -33.49 -12.82 -4.82
C GLY A 18 -34.79 -13.11 -4.07
N ALA A 19 -35.01 -14.34 -3.62
CA ALA A 19 -36.21 -14.70 -2.85
C ALA A 19 -36.19 -14.22 -1.40
N LEU A 20 -35.00 -14.10 -0.77
CA LEU A 20 -34.83 -13.55 0.59
C LEU A 20 -34.99 -12.02 0.63
N ILE A 21 -34.51 -11.33 -0.40
CA ILE A 21 -34.58 -9.86 -0.53
C ILE A 21 -36.03 -9.38 -0.60
N ILE A 22 -36.90 -10.07 -1.35
CA ILE A 22 -38.32 -9.70 -1.48
C ILE A 22 -39.07 -9.83 -0.13
N GLY A 23 -38.71 -10.81 0.68
CA GLY A 23 -39.33 -11.01 2.00
C GLY A 23 -38.95 -9.94 3.02
N SER A 24 -37.73 -9.44 3.01
CA SER A 24 -37.23 -8.44 3.96
C SER A 24 -37.60 -7.00 3.56
N ALA A 25 -37.76 -6.70 2.27
CA ALA A 25 -38.22 -5.40 1.79
C ALA A 25 -39.62 -5.02 2.31
N ILE A 26 -40.52 -5.98 2.43
CA ILE A 26 -41.87 -5.78 2.95
C ILE A 26 -41.85 -5.43 4.44
N ALA A 27 -40.88 -5.91 5.20
CA ALA A 27 -40.79 -5.68 6.65
C ALA A 27 -40.07 -4.37 7.03
N SER A 28 -39.17 -3.84 6.19
CA SER A 28 -38.32 -2.68 6.51
C SER A 28 -38.78 -1.35 5.90
N GLY A 29 -39.73 -1.37 4.98
CA GLY A 29 -40.19 -0.17 4.26
C GLY A 29 -39.16 0.40 3.26
N GLN A 30 -38.07 -0.32 3.01
CA GLN A 30 -37.08 0.02 1.98
C GLN A 30 -37.58 -0.35 0.60
N THR A 31 -37.21 0.43 -0.41
CA THR A 31 -37.53 0.06 -1.80
C THR A 31 -36.64 -1.12 -2.21
N MET A 32 -37.18 -2.00 -3.06
CA MET A 32 -36.42 -3.13 -3.61
C MET A 32 -35.10 -2.68 -4.27
N TRP A 33 -35.07 -1.50 -4.88
CA TRP A 33 -33.87 -0.91 -5.48
C TRP A 33 -32.82 -0.53 -4.43
N GLN A 34 -33.22 0.01 -3.30
CA GLN A 34 -32.27 0.31 -2.20
C GLN A 34 -31.62 -0.94 -1.66
N MET A 35 -32.39 -1.99 -1.44
CA MET A 35 -31.87 -3.28 -0.93
C MET A 35 -30.91 -3.95 -1.91
N VAL A 36 -31.26 -3.95 -3.20
CA VAL A 36 -30.37 -4.50 -4.25
C VAL A 36 -29.08 -3.70 -4.34
N HIS A 37 -29.16 -2.37 -4.22
CA HIS A 37 -28.00 -1.51 -4.25
C HIS A 37 -27.09 -1.73 -3.03
N ASP A 38 -27.67 -1.82 -1.84
CA ASP A 38 -26.92 -2.04 -0.59
C ASP A 38 -26.23 -3.43 -0.62
N GLU A 39 -26.89 -4.44 -1.14
CA GLU A 39 -26.33 -5.78 -1.25
C GLU A 39 -25.23 -5.88 -2.32
N LEU A 40 -25.40 -5.22 -3.46
CA LEU A 40 -24.34 -5.12 -4.48
C LEU A 40 -23.12 -4.38 -3.92
N TYR A 41 -23.32 -3.31 -3.18
CA TYR A 41 -22.23 -2.57 -2.54
C TYR A 41 -21.47 -3.42 -1.52
N GLU A 42 -22.17 -4.20 -0.68
CA GLU A 42 -21.52 -5.10 0.28
C GLU A 42 -20.75 -6.23 -0.44
N VAL A 43 -21.29 -6.81 -1.50
CA VAL A 43 -20.60 -7.82 -2.31
C VAL A 43 -19.35 -7.26 -2.99
N GLU A 44 -19.43 -6.06 -3.58
CA GLU A 44 -18.27 -5.39 -4.17
C GLU A 44 -17.20 -5.11 -3.10
N ARG A 45 -17.59 -4.63 -1.93
CA ARG A 45 -16.68 -4.37 -0.81
C ARG A 45 -16.02 -5.64 -0.28
N GLU A 46 -16.77 -6.74 -0.17
CA GLU A 46 -16.22 -8.04 0.24
C GLU A 46 -15.24 -8.59 -0.81
N MET A 47 -15.57 -8.47 -2.10
CA MET A 47 -14.69 -8.87 -3.20
C MET A 47 -13.40 -8.04 -3.22
N GLU A 48 -13.49 -6.72 -3.06
CA GLU A 48 -12.30 -5.85 -2.97
C GLU A 48 -11.43 -6.19 -1.77
N THR A 49 -12.04 -6.46 -0.61
CA THR A 49 -11.35 -6.87 0.61
C THR A 49 -10.66 -8.22 0.44
N GLU A 50 -11.32 -9.18 -0.17
CA GLU A 50 -10.76 -10.52 -0.44
C GLU A 50 -9.59 -10.44 -1.44
N VAL A 51 -9.74 -9.68 -2.53
CA VAL A 51 -8.68 -9.45 -3.52
C VAL A 51 -7.49 -8.77 -2.87
N ALA A 52 -7.72 -7.73 -2.05
CA ALA A 52 -6.66 -7.04 -1.32
C ALA A 52 -5.98 -7.97 -0.30
N SER A 53 -6.74 -8.78 0.41
CA SER A 53 -6.23 -9.77 1.37
C SER A 53 -5.37 -10.84 0.69
N GLN A 54 -5.83 -11.38 -0.43
CA GLN A 54 -5.07 -12.38 -1.21
C GLN A 54 -3.80 -11.78 -1.82
N ALA A 55 -3.85 -10.55 -2.32
CA ALA A 55 -2.67 -9.83 -2.81
C ALA A 55 -1.66 -9.58 -1.69
N ALA A 56 -2.14 -9.17 -0.51
CA ALA A 56 -1.30 -8.98 0.68
C ALA A 56 -0.66 -10.30 1.12
N LEU A 57 -1.44 -11.38 1.22
CA LEU A 57 -0.94 -12.72 1.59
C LEU A 57 0.10 -13.24 0.59
N ARG A 58 -0.12 -13.04 -0.71
CA ARG A 58 0.87 -13.38 -1.74
C ARG A 58 2.15 -12.58 -1.56
N SER A 59 2.06 -11.28 -1.33
CA SER A 59 3.22 -10.41 -1.11
C SER A 59 4.01 -10.82 0.15
N VAL A 60 3.33 -11.12 1.24
CA VAL A 60 3.95 -11.61 2.49
C VAL A 60 4.60 -12.99 2.30
N ALA A 61 3.92 -13.92 1.63
CA ALA A 61 4.47 -15.26 1.37
C ALA A 61 5.72 -15.22 0.49
N ILE A 62 5.81 -14.24 -0.40
CA ILE A 62 6.95 -14.06 -1.30
C ILE A 62 8.14 -13.41 -0.57
N VAL A 63 7.92 -12.43 0.29
CA VAL A 63 8.97 -11.84 1.14
C VAL A 63 9.58 -12.90 2.06
N ASN A 64 8.77 -13.81 2.63
CA ASN A 64 9.23 -14.89 3.47
C ASN A 64 9.98 -16.02 2.72
N ARG A 65 9.76 -16.15 1.40
CA ARG A 65 10.37 -17.27 0.63
C ARG A 65 11.83 -17.08 0.26
N THR A 66 12.35 -15.87 0.21
CA THR A 66 13.62 -15.65 -0.47
C THR A 66 14.76 -15.06 0.35
N ARG A 67 14.58 -14.34 1.47
CA ARG A 67 15.71 -13.64 2.09
C ARG A 67 15.67 -13.37 3.59
N GLY A 68 14.78 -13.89 4.40
CA GLY A 68 14.76 -13.64 5.84
C GLY A 68 14.66 -12.13 6.22
N TRP A 69 14.61 -11.85 7.51
CA TRP A 69 14.58 -10.49 8.03
C TRP A 69 15.91 -9.77 7.80
N ARG A 70 15.86 -8.56 7.27
CA ARG A 70 16.97 -7.64 7.31
C ARG A 70 17.03 -6.98 8.67
N LYS A 71 18.19 -6.96 9.27
CA LYS A 71 18.42 -6.40 10.61
C LYS A 71 19.21 -5.10 10.52
N ASP A 72 19.20 -4.37 11.62
CA ASP A 72 20.03 -3.17 11.82
C ASP A 72 19.79 -2.08 10.76
N ILE A 73 18.52 -1.91 10.35
CA ILE A 73 18.12 -0.87 9.41
C ILE A 73 17.73 0.40 10.17
N THR A 74 18.48 1.48 9.93
CA THR A 74 18.09 2.81 10.39
C THR A 74 16.82 3.26 9.69
N ALA A 75 15.81 3.66 10.47
CA ALA A 75 14.53 4.16 9.97
C ALA A 75 14.31 5.61 10.36
N THR A 76 13.73 6.39 9.47
CA THR A 76 13.29 7.76 9.73
C THR A 76 11.77 7.88 9.63
N ILE A 77 11.22 9.01 10.04
CA ILE A 77 9.78 9.27 10.00
C ILE A 77 9.51 10.36 8.97
N PHE A 78 8.57 10.10 8.09
CA PHE A 78 8.05 11.05 7.12
C PHE A 78 6.52 10.99 7.10
N TRP A 79 5.85 11.95 6.46
CA TRP A 79 4.39 11.91 6.38
C TRP A 79 3.84 12.63 5.14
N VAL A 80 2.68 12.18 4.70
CA VAL A 80 1.92 12.84 3.63
C VAL A 80 1.65 14.29 4.01
N GLY A 81 2.06 15.22 3.13
CA GLY A 81 1.91 16.66 3.35
C GLY A 81 2.96 17.29 4.26
N GLU A 82 4.07 16.61 4.54
CA GLU A 82 5.23 17.24 5.21
C GLU A 82 5.75 18.41 4.40
N GLU A 83 5.94 19.53 5.07
CA GLU A 83 6.55 20.72 4.46
C GLU A 83 8.07 20.61 4.48
N ALA A 84 8.71 21.15 3.44
CA ALA A 84 10.15 21.27 3.41
C ALA A 84 10.67 22.15 4.55
N CYS A 85 11.75 21.73 5.17
CA CYS A 85 12.43 22.49 6.21
C CYS A 85 13.96 22.34 6.09
N ARG A 86 14.71 23.03 6.97
CA ARG A 86 16.18 22.95 6.94
C ARG A 86 16.71 21.52 7.11
N ALA A 87 16.06 20.70 7.95
CA ALA A 87 16.45 19.32 8.19
C ALA A 87 16.00 18.41 7.04
N ASN A 88 14.83 18.68 6.44
CA ASN A 88 14.29 17.96 5.29
C ASN A 88 13.93 18.94 4.17
N PRO A 89 14.81 19.21 3.19
CA PRO A 89 14.56 20.18 2.12
C PRO A 89 13.55 19.68 1.07
N VAL A 90 13.07 18.44 1.17
CA VAL A 90 12.07 17.84 0.28
C VAL A 90 10.72 17.87 0.98
N HIS A 91 9.70 18.36 0.29
CA HIS A 91 8.32 18.27 0.78
C HIS A 91 7.67 16.96 0.34
N ASN A 92 6.72 16.45 1.14
CA ASN A 92 5.94 15.24 0.83
C ASN A 92 4.47 15.57 0.50
N LYS A 93 4.23 16.66 -0.26
CA LYS A 93 2.90 16.99 -0.81
C LYS A 93 2.52 16.09 -1.98
N SER A 94 3.53 15.58 -2.67
CA SER A 94 3.45 14.54 -3.69
C SER A 94 4.37 13.40 -3.31
N SER A 95 4.06 12.18 -3.74
CA SER A 95 5.01 11.07 -3.71
C SER A 95 5.70 10.91 -5.06
N SER A 96 6.68 10.04 -5.12
CA SER A 96 7.37 9.68 -6.37
C SER A 96 6.42 9.17 -7.46
N TRP A 97 5.25 8.67 -7.07
CA TRP A 97 4.27 8.05 -7.97
C TRP A 97 2.87 8.68 -7.93
N ASP A 98 2.63 9.66 -7.03
CA ASP A 98 1.36 10.36 -6.91
C ASP A 98 1.58 11.86 -6.72
N ARG A 99 1.31 12.63 -7.77
CA ARG A 99 1.43 14.11 -7.75
C ARG A 99 0.45 14.79 -6.81
N ASN A 100 -0.67 14.13 -6.54
CA ASN A 100 -1.75 14.64 -5.70
C ASN A 100 -1.84 13.90 -4.36
N TRP A 101 -0.73 13.42 -3.83
CA TRP A 101 -0.70 12.48 -2.71
C TRP A 101 -1.49 12.95 -1.49
N VAL A 102 -1.40 14.23 -1.12
CA VAL A 102 -2.23 14.80 -0.02
C VAL A 102 -3.73 14.65 -0.30
N LEU A 103 -4.16 14.92 -1.55
CA LEU A 103 -5.56 14.79 -1.94
C LEU A 103 -6.00 13.32 -1.99
N SER A 104 -5.17 12.45 -2.53
CA SER A 104 -5.40 11.01 -2.60
C SER A 104 -5.49 10.38 -1.23
N TYR A 105 -4.64 10.80 -0.29
CA TYR A 105 -4.66 10.36 1.11
C TYR A 105 -5.85 10.93 1.89
N GLY A 106 -6.34 12.10 1.52
CA GLY A 106 -7.47 12.79 2.14
C GLY A 106 -7.08 13.94 3.06
N GLY A 107 -5.79 14.32 3.12
CA GLY A 107 -5.29 15.42 3.94
C GLY A 107 -3.84 15.23 4.38
N VAL A 108 -3.39 16.06 5.33
CA VAL A 108 -2.03 16.01 5.88
C VAL A 108 -1.98 15.02 7.05
N ASP A 109 -1.07 14.05 6.98
CA ASP A 109 -0.88 13.02 8.01
C ASP A 109 0.07 13.47 9.14
N SER A 110 -0.30 14.55 9.83
CA SER A 110 0.55 15.14 10.85
C SER A 110 0.91 14.16 11.98
N PRO A 111 2.22 13.96 12.28
CA PRO A 111 2.66 13.05 13.34
C PRO A 111 2.28 13.52 14.76
N ARG A 112 1.84 14.78 14.92
CA ARG A 112 1.41 15.37 16.20
C ARG A 112 -0.10 15.37 16.40
N LYS A 113 -0.88 15.16 15.33
CA LYS A 113 -2.35 15.26 15.36
C LYS A 113 -2.96 13.91 14.98
N ARG A 114 -2.94 12.97 15.94
CA ARG A 114 -3.35 11.57 15.78
C ARG A 114 -4.61 11.24 16.57
N ASN A 115 -5.35 10.25 16.05
CA ASN A 115 -6.41 9.53 16.75
C ASN A 115 -6.15 8.03 16.53
N GLY A 116 -5.48 7.38 17.49
CA GLY A 116 -4.90 6.07 17.27
C GLY A 116 -3.90 6.12 16.11
N PHE A 117 -4.08 5.26 15.12
CA PHE A 117 -3.21 5.19 13.94
C PHE A 117 -3.66 6.11 12.79
N ASP A 118 -4.80 6.77 12.91
CA ASP A 118 -5.33 7.68 11.91
C ASP A 118 -4.97 9.16 12.21
N PRO A 119 -4.99 10.05 11.20
CA PRO A 119 -5.03 11.48 11.43
C PRO A 119 -6.22 11.90 12.28
N LYS A 120 -6.03 12.91 13.15
CA LYS A 120 -7.10 13.31 14.10
C LYS A 120 -8.36 13.86 13.45
N PHE A 121 -8.24 14.52 12.30
CA PHE A 121 -9.32 15.34 11.74
C PHE A 121 -10.02 14.75 10.51
N PHE A 122 -9.53 13.61 10.00
CA PHE A 122 -10.15 12.92 8.87
C PHE A 122 -9.80 11.43 8.90
N LYS A 123 -10.61 10.63 8.21
CA LYS A 123 -10.30 9.23 7.92
C LYS A 123 -9.46 9.18 6.65
N PRO A 124 -8.27 8.57 6.64
CA PRO A 124 -7.47 8.46 5.44
C PRO A 124 -8.18 7.60 4.39
N LYS A 125 -8.03 7.98 3.12
CA LYS A 125 -8.53 7.22 1.96
C LYS A 125 -7.55 6.15 1.49
N MET A 126 -6.33 6.18 2.00
CA MET A 126 -5.27 5.22 1.74
C MET A 126 -4.85 4.58 3.06
N ASN A 127 -4.10 3.48 2.98
CA ASN A 127 -3.56 2.83 4.16
C ASN A 127 -2.65 3.80 4.96
N PRO A 128 -2.91 4.05 6.27
CA PRO A 128 -2.06 4.89 7.09
C PRO A 128 -0.70 4.24 7.42
N PHE A 129 -0.55 2.94 7.20
CA PHE A 129 0.71 2.21 7.31
C PHE A 129 1.41 2.23 5.95
N TYR A 130 2.14 3.31 5.64
CA TYR A 130 2.89 3.48 4.40
C TYR A 130 4.36 3.74 4.68
N ILE A 131 5.20 3.42 3.70
CA ILE A 131 6.65 3.56 3.77
C ILE A 131 7.23 4.18 2.50
N ALA A 132 8.49 4.65 2.60
CA ALA A 132 9.35 4.86 1.46
C ALA A 132 10.59 3.96 1.54
N LEU A 133 11.01 3.41 0.40
CA LEU A 133 12.29 2.72 0.23
C LEU A 133 13.14 3.45 -0.80
N PRO A 134 14.49 3.40 -0.73
CA PRO A 134 15.36 4.24 -1.53
C PRO A 134 15.52 3.76 -3.00
N TYR A 135 14.43 3.36 -3.62
CA TYR A 135 14.42 2.98 -5.03
C TYR A 135 13.12 3.40 -5.72
N ASN A 136 13.26 4.01 -6.88
CA ASN A 136 12.17 4.28 -7.82
C ASN A 136 12.44 3.49 -9.10
N ASP A 137 11.52 2.63 -9.50
CA ASP A 137 11.61 1.86 -10.74
C ASP A 137 11.35 2.72 -11.99
N ILE A 138 10.68 3.88 -11.84
CA ILE A 138 10.45 4.81 -12.92
C ILE A 138 11.67 5.73 -13.08
N ALA A 139 12.16 5.83 -14.30
CA ALA A 139 13.28 6.70 -14.65
C ALA A 139 12.87 8.19 -14.57
N PRO A 140 13.84 9.09 -14.28
CA PRO A 140 13.60 10.53 -14.29
C PRO A 140 12.97 10.99 -15.61
N LYS A 141 12.16 12.07 -15.53
CA LYS A 141 11.46 12.66 -16.69
C LYS A 141 10.40 11.76 -17.34
N GLY A 142 10.00 10.65 -16.68
CA GLY A 142 8.95 9.79 -17.15
C GLY A 142 9.25 9.06 -18.49
N VAL A 143 10.52 8.79 -18.78
CA VAL A 143 10.91 8.06 -20.00
C VAL A 143 10.61 6.56 -19.94
N GLY A 144 10.06 6.08 -18.84
CA GLY A 144 9.69 4.69 -18.61
C GLY A 144 10.38 4.10 -17.40
N HIS A 145 10.41 2.78 -17.32
CA HIS A 145 11.11 2.08 -16.25
C HIS A 145 12.63 2.16 -16.44
N LYS A 146 13.36 2.12 -15.32
CA LYS A 146 14.81 2.01 -15.33
C LYS A 146 15.26 0.67 -15.94
N THR A 147 16.40 0.67 -16.60
CA THR A 147 16.90 -0.50 -17.34
C THR A 147 17.21 -1.72 -16.47
N GLU A 148 17.53 -1.48 -15.20
CA GLU A 148 17.76 -2.55 -14.23
C GLU A 148 16.44 -3.11 -13.64
N ALA A 149 15.33 -2.38 -13.70
CA ALA A 149 14.10 -2.74 -13.01
C ALA A 149 13.62 -4.16 -13.32
N ALA A 150 13.51 -4.51 -14.61
CA ALA A 150 13.08 -5.84 -15.03
C ALA A 150 14.04 -6.97 -14.59
N LYS A 151 15.30 -6.62 -14.31
CA LYS A 151 16.32 -7.61 -13.91
C LYS A 151 16.38 -7.86 -12.41
N VAL A 152 16.04 -6.83 -11.62
CA VAL A 152 16.22 -6.87 -10.16
C VAL A 152 14.92 -7.05 -9.40
N ILE A 153 13.78 -6.65 -10.00
CA ILE A 153 12.44 -6.80 -9.41
C ILE A 153 11.86 -8.12 -9.88
N TRP A 154 11.81 -9.10 -9.00
CA TRP A 154 11.41 -10.46 -9.35
C TRP A 154 9.91 -10.63 -9.66
N TRP A 155 9.06 -9.63 -9.36
CA TRP A 155 7.63 -9.58 -9.75
C TRP A 155 7.38 -8.65 -10.94
N TYR A 156 8.43 -8.16 -11.61
CA TYR A 156 8.31 -7.11 -12.61
C TYR A 156 7.37 -7.50 -13.76
N GLU A 157 7.55 -8.67 -14.33
CA GLU A 157 6.76 -9.15 -15.47
C GLU A 157 5.30 -9.38 -15.08
N ASP A 158 5.04 -9.84 -13.85
CA ASP A 158 3.68 -10.14 -13.36
C ASP A 158 2.86 -8.85 -13.16
N ASP A 159 3.52 -7.74 -12.80
CA ASP A 159 2.85 -6.48 -12.42
C ASP A 159 3.05 -5.36 -13.44
N TYR A 160 3.82 -5.58 -14.49
CA TYR A 160 4.04 -4.56 -15.51
C TYR A 160 2.75 -4.29 -16.29
N VAL A 161 2.25 -3.05 -16.21
CA VAL A 161 1.07 -2.61 -16.95
C VAL A 161 1.45 -1.70 -18.11
N ASN A 162 2.30 -0.70 -17.86
CA ASN A 162 2.80 0.22 -18.86
C ASN A 162 4.02 1.00 -18.34
N ARG A 163 4.70 1.70 -19.23
CA ARG A 163 5.95 2.42 -18.93
C ARG A 163 5.87 3.54 -17.89
N TYR A 164 4.66 3.97 -17.47
CA TYR A 164 4.46 5.07 -16.53
C TYR A 164 4.00 4.61 -15.16
N ARG A 165 3.56 3.36 -15.02
CA ARG A 165 3.05 2.81 -13.78
C ARG A 165 4.12 1.99 -13.08
N SER A 166 4.49 2.41 -11.86
CA SER A 166 5.43 1.68 -11.02
C SER A 166 4.92 0.28 -10.67
N VAL A 167 5.81 -0.70 -10.70
CA VAL A 167 5.58 -2.05 -10.16
C VAL A 167 5.96 -2.17 -8.68
N CYS A 168 6.52 -1.09 -8.10
CA CYS A 168 6.87 -1.03 -6.68
C CYS A 168 5.75 -0.42 -5.83
N LYS A 169 5.00 0.54 -6.38
CA LYS A 169 3.92 1.22 -5.65
C LYS A 169 2.88 0.23 -5.14
N GLY A 170 2.47 0.39 -3.87
CA GLY A 170 1.45 -0.43 -3.24
C GLY A 170 1.95 -1.79 -2.75
N ARG A 171 3.24 -2.12 -2.92
CA ARG A 171 3.81 -3.39 -2.43
C ARG A 171 3.85 -3.43 -0.91
N TRP A 172 3.50 -4.58 -0.37
CA TRP A 172 3.49 -4.83 1.06
C TRP A 172 4.87 -5.21 1.58
N ILE A 173 5.27 -4.58 2.67
CA ILE A 173 6.53 -4.82 3.39
C ILE A 173 6.19 -5.14 4.84
N ALA A 174 6.79 -6.20 5.38
CA ALA A 174 6.75 -6.51 6.80
C ALA A 174 7.85 -5.74 7.53
N ILE A 175 7.53 -5.15 8.68
CA ILE A 175 8.43 -4.37 9.53
C ILE A 175 8.33 -4.93 10.95
N GLU A 176 9.47 -5.26 11.54
CA GLU A 176 9.55 -5.75 12.92
C GLU A 176 10.37 -4.78 13.77
N TYR A 177 9.88 -4.48 14.96
CA TYR A 177 10.62 -3.77 16.00
C TYR A 177 10.11 -4.16 17.39
N GLY A 178 11.02 -4.50 18.27
CA GLY A 178 10.69 -4.82 19.68
C GLY A 178 9.70 -6.00 19.85
N GLY A 179 9.72 -6.97 18.94
CA GLY A 179 8.81 -8.11 18.95
C GLY A 179 7.42 -7.83 18.35
N LYS A 180 7.16 -6.61 17.90
CA LYS A 180 5.94 -6.25 17.18
C LYS A 180 6.18 -6.28 15.68
N VAL A 181 5.23 -6.81 14.93
CA VAL A 181 5.27 -6.85 13.46
C VAL A 181 4.09 -6.07 12.89
N CYS A 182 4.33 -5.21 11.92
CA CYS A 182 3.29 -4.60 11.10
C CYS A 182 3.57 -4.80 9.62
N TYR A 183 2.52 -4.61 8.82
CA TYR A 183 2.58 -4.64 7.36
C TYR A 183 2.24 -3.27 6.83
N ALA A 184 3.05 -2.78 5.89
CA ALA A 184 2.92 -1.45 5.34
C ALA A 184 3.03 -1.47 3.82
N GLN A 185 2.43 -0.50 3.16
CA GLN A 185 2.49 -0.35 1.71
C GLN A 185 3.61 0.61 1.30
N TRP A 186 4.33 0.24 0.26
CA TRP A 186 5.39 1.07 -0.32
C TRP A 186 4.76 2.13 -1.23
N GLU A 187 4.69 3.38 -0.75
CA GLU A 187 3.96 4.47 -1.42
C GLU A 187 4.85 5.60 -1.90
N ASP A 188 6.14 5.64 -1.49
CA ASP A 188 7.09 6.66 -1.94
C ASP A 188 8.52 6.14 -2.01
N CYS A 189 9.44 6.95 -2.54
CA CYS A 189 10.86 6.66 -2.66
C CYS A 189 11.70 7.57 -1.76
N GLY A 190 12.46 6.97 -0.88
CA GLY A 190 13.32 7.66 0.10
C GLY A 190 13.90 6.67 1.13
N PRO A 191 14.71 7.16 2.09
CA PRO A 191 15.14 8.55 2.33
C PRO A 191 16.20 9.06 1.32
N PHE A 192 15.91 10.19 0.70
CA PHE A 192 16.76 10.98 -0.20
C PHE A 192 17.37 10.29 -1.42
N VAL A 193 17.53 8.97 -1.39
CA VAL A 193 18.09 8.15 -2.47
C VAL A 193 16.95 7.44 -3.19
N THR A 194 17.00 7.39 -4.53
CA THR A 194 15.96 6.77 -5.36
C THR A 194 16.51 5.77 -6.38
N ASN A 195 17.76 5.34 -6.19
CA ASN A 195 18.46 4.42 -7.09
C ASN A 195 19.25 3.31 -6.36
N ASP A 196 18.82 2.95 -5.16
CA ASP A 196 19.50 1.96 -4.32
C ASP A 196 18.87 0.56 -4.46
N TRP A 197 18.80 0.08 -5.70
CA TRP A 197 18.24 -1.25 -6.00
C TRP A 197 19.05 -2.39 -5.37
N GLU A 198 20.35 -2.20 -5.19
CA GLU A 198 21.22 -3.21 -4.56
C GLU A 198 20.85 -3.43 -3.09
N TYR A 199 20.54 -2.33 -2.37
CA TYR A 199 19.99 -2.43 -1.03
C TYR A 199 18.59 -3.04 -1.05
N VAL A 200 17.68 -2.50 -1.85
CA VAL A 200 16.27 -2.90 -1.80
C VAL A 200 16.09 -4.37 -2.23
N PHE A 201 16.75 -4.83 -3.29
CA PHE A 201 16.50 -6.15 -3.87
C PHE A 201 17.62 -7.17 -3.66
N GLN A 202 18.85 -6.75 -3.38
CA GLN A 202 20.00 -7.68 -3.31
C GLN A 202 20.63 -7.82 -1.93
N GLY A 203 20.15 -7.11 -0.91
CA GLY A 203 20.61 -7.29 0.47
C GLY A 203 21.88 -6.55 0.83
N LYS A 204 22.39 -5.62 -0.01
CA LYS A 204 23.49 -4.74 0.35
C LYS A 204 23.09 -3.74 1.46
N ALA A 205 24.06 -3.12 2.09
CA ALA A 205 23.81 -2.01 3.00
C ALA A 205 23.23 -0.81 2.26
N PRO A 206 22.41 0.03 2.91
CA PRO A 206 21.90 1.25 2.30
C PRO A 206 23.03 2.19 1.87
N LYS A 207 22.85 2.88 0.75
CA LYS A 207 23.76 3.95 0.34
C LYS A 207 23.80 5.07 1.37
N LYS A 208 24.97 5.69 1.51
CA LYS A 208 25.12 6.85 2.39
C LYS A 208 24.13 7.95 2.02
N ASN A 209 23.41 8.44 3.01
CA ASN A 209 22.52 9.59 2.91
C ASN A 209 22.64 10.45 4.16
N ARG A 210 21.97 11.62 4.17
CA ARG A 210 22.07 12.59 5.28
C ARG A 210 21.39 12.16 6.59
N ASN A 211 20.66 11.04 6.57
CA ASN A 211 20.00 10.44 7.73
C ASN A 211 20.73 9.16 8.17
N ASP A 212 22.04 9.23 8.36
CA ASP A 212 22.88 8.12 8.84
C ASP A 212 22.69 6.81 8.04
N SER A 213 22.61 6.93 6.72
CA SER A 213 22.35 5.80 5.83
C SER A 213 21.02 5.08 6.12
N ALA A 214 20.00 5.84 6.54
CA ALA A 214 18.67 5.27 6.74
C ALA A 214 18.17 4.53 5.49
N GLY A 215 17.65 3.33 5.68
CA GLY A 215 17.20 2.45 4.61
C GLY A 215 15.69 2.45 4.40
N ILE A 216 14.94 3.10 5.28
CA ILE A 216 13.48 3.17 5.20
C ILE A 216 12.94 4.42 5.88
N ASP A 217 11.91 5.02 5.31
CA ASP A 217 11.07 6.01 5.97
C ASP A 217 9.73 5.40 6.35
N LEU A 218 9.27 5.65 7.58
CA LEU A 218 8.06 5.10 8.17
C LEU A 218 6.99 6.17 8.37
N SER A 219 5.73 5.82 8.12
CA SER A 219 4.60 6.68 8.45
C SER A 219 4.43 6.89 9.95
N PRO A 220 3.71 7.96 10.39
CA PRO A 220 3.38 8.15 11.80
C PRO A 220 2.61 6.99 12.41
N ALA A 221 1.73 6.32 11.65
CA ALA A 221 0.96 5.16 12.11
C ALA A 221 1.88 3.99 12.48
N ILE A 222 2.89 3.69 11.65
CA ILE A 222 3.88 2.64 11.91
C ILE A 222 4.69 2.96 13.17
N ARG A 223 5.18 4.21 13.29
CA ARG A 223 5.88 4.67 14.49
C ARG A 223 5.04 4.43 15.75
N ASP A 224 3.76 4.82 15.72
CA ASP A 224 2.88 4.74 16.89
C ASP A 224 2.49 3.31 17.24
N TYR A 225 2.45 2.42 16.25
CA TYR A 225 2.22 0.99 16.46
C TYR A 225 3.43 0.26 17.05
N LEU A 226 4.63 0.57 16.57
CA LEU A 226 5.86 -0.14 16.96
C LEU A 226 6.47 0.35 18.29
N LYS A 227 6.05 1.50 18.82
CA LYS A 227 6.48 2.02 20.13
C LYS A 227 6.12 1.16 21.33
#